data_322c435f447f5c91a85fa9e306ecc841
#
_entry.id   322c435f447f5c91a85fa9e306ecc841
#
_cell.length_a   1.000
_cell.length_b   1.000
_cell.length_c   1.000
_cell.angle_alpha   90.00
_cell.angle_beta   90.00
_cell.angle_gamma   90.00
#
_symmetry.space_group_name_H-M   'P 1'
#
loop_
_entity.id
_entity.type
_entity.pdbx_description
1 polymer ?
#
loop_
_entity_poly.entity_id
_entity_poly.type
_entity_poly.pdbx_seq_one_letter_code
_entity_poly.pdbx_strand_id
1 'polypeptide(L)'
;MRPGLRAGRHPLLRRLAASVVALCAMAGPALAQDQPTEYRLKAAFLYNFAVFTEWPVDVGPTLRLCIHGADPFGAEADVLAGKPVGGRSLGVQRRVGLDALPSCHMVFVAASAMAQLPRIVEAVRGLPVLLVADSPGAAHQGVALNMTLVQGRVAFEANVEAARNARLVLSAKMLRLASEVLR
;
A
#
# COMPACT_ATOMS: atom_id res chain seq x y z
N MET A 1 52.82 -65.08 26.63
CA MET A 1 52.37 -65.13 25.23
C MET A 1 51.01 -64.50 25.15
N ARG A 2 50.88 -63.34 24.55
CA ARG A 2 49.59 -62.65 24.28
C ARG A 2 49.47 -62.44 22.76
N PRO A 3 48.43 -62.89 22.09
CA PRO A 3 48.22 -62.58 20.67
C PRO A 3 47.56 -61.21 20.51
N GLY A 4 48.09 -60.39 19.62
CA GLY A 4 47.59 -59.05 19.30
C GLY A 4 46.33 -59.11 18.41
N LEU A 5 45.31 -58.34 18.74
CA LEU A 5 44.18 -58.06 17.91
C LEU A 5 44.53 -57.05 16.80
N ARG A 6 44.50 -57.47 15.56
CA ARG A 6 44.57 -56.57 14.38
C ARG A 6 43.20 -55.97 14.14
N ALA A 7 43.09 -54.64 14.33
CA ALA A 7 41.93 -53.88 13.95
C ALA A 7 41.81 -53.79 12.40
N GLY A 8 40.85 -54.48 11.84
CA GLY A 8 40.51 -54.41 10.41
C GLY A 8 39.85 -53.06 10.10
N ARG A 9 40.54 -52.25 9.32
CA ARG A 9 40.00 -50.99 8.78
C ARG A 9 39.12 -51.32 7.57
N HIS A 10 37.82 -51.22 7.72
CA HIS A 10 36.87 -51.44 6.61
C HIS A 10 36.86 -50.22 5.67
N PRO A 11 37.35 -50.32 4.42
CA PRO A 11 37.40 -49.19 3.47
C PRO A 11 36.02 -48.81 2.92
N LEU A 12 35.00 -49.62 3.13
CA LEU A 12 33.65 -49.37 2.64
C LEU A 12 32.88 -48.28 3.38
N LEU A 13 33.12 -48.11 4.69
CA LEU A 13 32.50 -47.01 5.49
C LEU A 13 33.00 -45.61 5.14
N ARG A 14 34.19 -45.46 4.58
CA ARG A 14 34.77 -44.17 4.18
C ARG A 14 34.23 -43.67 2.84
N ARG A 15 33.70 -44.53 2.00
CA ARG A 15 33.11 -44.17 0.70
C ARG A 15 31.66 -43.70 0.83
N LEU A 16 30.92 -44.17 1.81
CA LEU A 16 29.54 -43.75 2.07
C LEU A 16 29.45 -42.36 2.72
N ALA A 17 30.45 -41.96 3.57
CA ALA A 17 30.47 -40.64 4.18
C ALA A 17 30.79 -39.53 3.17
N ALA A 18 31.55 -39.80 2.11
CA ALA A 18 31.91 -38.85 1.09
C ALA A 18 30.75 -38.50 0.13
N SER A 19 29.80 -39.43 -0.08
CA SER A 19 28.67 -39.23 -1.00
C SER A 19 27.53 -38.40 -0.40
N VAL A 20 27.38 -38.35 0.94
CA VAL A 20 26.34 -37.56 1.60
C VAL A 20 26.70 -36.07 1.64
N VAL A 21 27.99 -35.71 1.71
CA VAL A 21 28.43 -34.31 1.75
C VAL A 21 28.28 -33.62 0.38
N ALA A 22 28.34 -34.35 -0.73
CA ALA A 22 28.22 -33.79 -2.09
C ALA A 22 26.79 -33.45 -2.49
N LEU A 23 25.76 -33.96 -1.79
CA LEU A 23 24.34 -33.72 -2.13
C LEU A 23 23.77 -32.46 -1.50
N CYS A 24 24.42 -31.91 -0.45
CA CYS A 24 23.98 -30.66 0.22
C CYS A 24 24.46 -29.37 -0.47
N ALA A 25 25.32 -29.42 -1.46
CA ALA A 25 25.92 -28.23 -2.09
C ALA A 25 25.07 -27.67 -3.27
N MET A 26 23.92 -28.26 -3.60
CA MET A 26 23.04 -27.81 -4.68
C MET A 26 21.82 -27.00 -4.19
N ALA A 27 21.77 -26.59 -2.93
CA ALA A 27 20.83 -25.57 -2.50
C ALA A 27 21.33 -24.21 -3.03
N GLY A 28 21.04 -23.93 -4.30
CA GLY A 28 21.21 -22.59 -4.88
C GLY A 28 20.45 -21.58 -4.05
N PRO A 29 20.86 -20.29 -4.00
CA PRO A 29 20.11 -19.26 -3.33
C PRO A 29 18.70 -19.28 -3.94
N ALA A 30 17.70 -19.61 -3.16
CA ALA A 30 16.32 -19.33 -3.51
C ALA A 30 16.26 -17.81 -3.74
N LEU A 31 16.09 -17.40 -4.99
CA LEU A 31 15.79 -16.01 -5.32
C LEU A 31 14.50 -15.71 -4.57
N ALA A 32 14.62 -15.01 -3.45
CA ALA A 32 13.49 -14.46 -2.74
C ALA A 32 12.78 -13.58 -3.79
N GLN A 33 11.65 -14.05 -4.31
CA GLN A 33 10.79 -13.23 -5.13
C GLN A 33 10.41 -12.05 -4.25
N ASP A 34 10.89 -10.88 -4.62
CA ASP A 34 10.66 -9.63 -3.93
C ASP A 34 9.15 -9.30 -4.03
N GLN A 35 8.39 -9.85 -3.10
CA GLN A 35 6.95 -9.56 -3.04
C GLN A 35 6.82 -8.07 -2.73
N PRO A 36 6.03 -7.33 -3.49
CA PRO A 36 5.84 -5.91 -3.24
C PRO A 36 5.45 -5.71 -1.79
N THR A 37 6.12 -4.80 -1.11
CA THR A 37 5.75 -4.43 0.26
C THR A 37 4.30 -3.96 0.27
N GLU A 38 3.59 -4.11 1.38
CA GLU A 38 2.20 -3.66 1.52
C GLU A 38 2.04 -2.20 1.06
N TYR A 39 2.94 -1.31 1.48
CA TYR A 39 2.87 0.11 1.13
C TYR A 39 3.22 0.41 -0.32
N ARG A 40 4.01 -0.42 -0.99
CA ARG A 40 4.19 -0.36 -2.44
C ARG A 40 2.88 -0.64 -3.18
N LEU A 41 2.12 -1.65 -2.74
CA LEU A 41 0.80 -1.94 -3.29
C LEU A 41 -0.19 -0.82 -2.97
N LYS A 42 -0.23 -0.34 -1.73
CA LYS A 42 -1.08 0.79 -1.32
C LYS A 42 -0.76 2.08 -2.10
N ALA A 43 0.51 2.34 -2.42
CA ALA A 43 0.89 3.45 -3.29
C ALA A 43 0.30 3.29 -4.71
N ALA A 44 0.32 2.08 -5.27
CA ALA A 44 -0.33 1.80 -6.55
C ALA A 44 -1.86 2.02 -6.47
N PHE A 45 -2.50 1.67 -5.35
CA PHE A 45 -3.92 1.97 -5.12
C PHE A 45 -4.17 3.47 -5.07
N LEU A 46 -3.34 4.26 -4.37
CA LEU A 46 -3.47 5.74 -4.36
C LEU A 46 -3.42 6.32 -5.77
N TYR A 47 -2.49 5.85 -6.60
CA TYR A 47 -2.42 6.28 -8.00
C TYR A 47 -3.70 5.91 -8.77
N ASN A 48 -4.18 4.68 -8.64
CA ASN A 48 -5.40 4.23 -9.29
C ASN A 48 -6.63 5.00 -8.80
N PHE A 49 -6.72 5.33 -7.52
CA PHE A 49 -7.78 6.16 -6.98
C PHE A 49 -7.79 7.54 -7.64
N ALA A 50 -6.62 8.16 -7.82
CA ALA A 50 -6.51 9.42 -8.53
C ALA A 50 -6.96 9.31 -10.00
N VAL A 51 -6.58 8.22 -10.69
CA VAL A 51 -6.90 7.98 -12.12
C VAL A 51 -8.39 7.69 -12.32
N PHE A 52 -9.02 6.95 -11.40
CA PHE A 52 -10.41 6.51 -11.53
C PHE A 52 -11.43 7.37 -10.76
N THR A 53 -10.99 8.53 -10.26
CA THR A 53 -11.86 9.59 -9.74
C THR A 53 -12.03 10.67 -10.80
N GLU A 54 -13.26 11.10 -11.05
CA GLU A 54 -13.53 12.26 -11.89
C GLU A 54 -13.37 13.53 -11.06
N TRP A 55 -12.44 14.37 -11.51
CA TRP A 55 -12.09 15.62 -10.85
C TRP A 55 -12.75 16.81 -11.54
N PRO A 56 -13.17 17.85 -10.79
CA PRO A 56 -13.63 19.11 -11.39
C PRO A 56 -12.59 19.69 -12.34
N VAL A 57 -13.08 20.45 -13.34
CA VAL A 57 -12.21 21.02 -14.39
C VAL A 57 -11.23 22.08 -13.88
N ASP A 58 -11.56 22.74 -12.78
CA ASP A 58 -10.82 23.82 -12.15
C ASP A 58 -9.69 23.36 -11.19
N VAL A 59 -9.46 22.06 -11.09
CA VAL A 59 -8.39 21.48 -10.23
C VAL A 59 -6.98 21.90 -10.64
N GLY A 60 -6.81 22.43 -11.87
CA GLY A 60 -5.51 22.87 -12.39
C GLY A 60 -4.63 21.72 -12.93
N PRO A 61 -3.36 22.03 -13.33
CA PRO A 61 -2.49 21.07 -14.02
C PRO A 61 -1.85 20.02 -13.10
N THR A 62 -1.88 20.23 -11.78
CA THR A 62 -1.28 19.32 -10.80
C THR A 62 -2.32 18.86 -9.80
N LEU A 63 -2.54 17.55 -9.74
CA LEU A 63 -3.33 16.91 -8.70
C LEU A 63 -2.45 16.68 -7.46
N ARG A 64 -2.73 17.35 -6.36
CA ARG A 64 -1.92 17.27 -5.14
C ARG A 64 -2.42 16.14 -4.22
N LEU A 65 -1.59 15.10 -4.07
CA LEU A 65 -1.72 14.10 -3.03
C LEU A 65 -0.97 14.57 -1.78
N CYS A 66 -1.67 14.71 -0.68
CA CYS A 66 -1.12 15.09 0.61
C CYS A 66 -1.16 13.90 1.57
N ILE A 67 -0.08 13.64 2.28
CA ILE A 67 -0.02 12.66 3.37
C ILE A 67 -0.11 13.44 4.69
N HIS A 68 -1.20 13.19 5.44
CA HIS A 68 -1.44 13.79 6.75
C HIS A 68 -1.15 12.76 7.85
N GLY A 69 -0.28 13.15 8.80
CA GLY A 69 0.26 12.27 9.84
C GLY A 69 1.64 11.71 9.50
N ALA A 70 2.05 10.64 10.17
CA ALA A 70 3.31 9.96 9.90
C ALA A 70 3.22 9.20 8.57
N ASP A 71 4.12 9.53 7.64
CA ASP A 71 4.15 8.90 6.32
C ASP A 71 4.57 7.43 6.40
N PRO A 72 3.68 6.47 6.04
CA PRO A 72 4.02 5.05 6.04
C PRO A 72 4.61 4.57 4.70
N PHE A 73 4.57 5.39 3.65
CA PHE A 73 4.98 5.02 2.30
C PHE A 73 6.47 5.17 2.06
N GLY A 74 7.13 6.15 2.70
CA GLY A 74 8.54 6.43 2.44
C GLY A 74 8.82 6.64 0.95
N ALA A 75 9.83 5.94 0.41
CA ALA A 75 10.21 6.02 -1.00
C ALA A 75 9.09 5.59 -1.99
N GLU A 76 8.15 4.77 -1.55
CA GLU A 76 7.06 4.31 -2.42
C GLU A 76 6.10 5.45 -2.84
N ALA A 77 5.99 6.51 -2.02
CA ALA A 77 5.25 7.70 -2.41
C ALA A 77 6.01 8.56 -3.43
N ASP A 78 7.36 8.55 -3.43
CA ASP A 78 8.16 9.32 -4.40
C ASP A 78 7.94 8.86 -5.83
N VAL A 79 7.71 7.54 -6.02
CA VAL A 79 7.44 6.96 -7.35
C VAL A 79 6.13 7.47 -7.96
N LEU A 80 5.25 8.08 -7.15
CA LEU A 80 3.98 8.64 -7.62
C LEU A 80 4.14 10.05 -8.20
N ALA A 81 5.15 10.80 -7.78
CA ALA A 81 5.37 12.16 -8.23
C ALA A 81 5.60 12.24 -9.74
N GLY A 82 4.93 13.16 -10.39
CA GLY A 82 4.98 13.36 -11.84
C GLY A 82 4.16 12.38 -12.67
N LYS A 83 3.57 11.33 -12.09
CA LYS A 83 2.74 10.39 -12.86
C LYS A 83 1.54 11.09 -13.47
N PRO A 84 1.14 10.74 -14.71
CA PRO A 84 0.01 11.35 -15.40
C PRO A 84 -1.33 10.89 -14.82
N VAL A 85 -2.26 11.83 -14.62
CA VAL A 85 -3.64 11.58 -14.20
C VAL A 85 -4.57 12.47 -15.06
N GLY A 86 -5.20 11.90 -16.07
CA GLY A 86 -6.19 12.60 -16.88
C GLY A 86 -5.69 13.93 -17.48
N GLY A 87 -4.48 13.99 -18.02
CA GLY A 87 -3.88 15.22 -18.57
C GLY A 87 -3.24 16.13 -17.52
N ARG A 88 -3.26 15.75 -16.26
CA ARG A 88 -2.58 16.41 -15.14
C ARG A 88 -1.38 15.60 -14.66
N SER A 89 -0.50 16.18 -13.85
CA SER A 89 0.55 15.44 -13.13
C SER A 89 0.16 15.25 -11.67
N LEU A 90 0.57 14.14 -11.06
CA LEU A 90 0.39 13.90 -9.63
C LEU A 90 1.56 14.56 -8.86
N GLY A 91 1.26 15.44 -7.91
CA GLY A 91 2.22 15.99 -6.95
C GLY A 91 2.05 15.31 -5.60
N VAL A 92 3.15 15.06 -4.89
CA VAL A 92 3.13 14.43 -3.56
C VAL A 92 3.66 15.40 -2.52
N GLN A 93 2.91 15.61 -1.45
CA GLN A 93 3.29 16.43 -0.29
C GLN A 93 3.15 15.61 0.99
N ARG A 94 4.14 15.68 1.86
CA ARG A 94 4.20 14.90 3.10
C ARG A 94 4.07 15.79 4.33
N ARG A 95 3.59 15.21 5.43
CA ARG A 95 3.45 15.89 6.73
C ARG A 95 2.66 17.18 6.63
N VAL A 96 1.64 17.17 5.78
CA VAL A 96 0.78 18.35 5.58
C VAL A 96 -0.07 18.56 6.84
N GLY A 97 -0.06 19.79 7.36
CA GLY A 97 -0.85 20.17 8.53
C GLY A 97 -2.35 20.27 8.20
N LEU A 98 -3.20 20.24 9.23
CA LEU A 98 -4.65 20.31 9.09
C LEU A 98 -5.10 21.53 8.29
N ASP A 99 -4.51 22.69 8.55
CA ASP A 99 -4.86 23.98 7.92
C ASP A 99 -4.56 24.01 6.41
N ALA A 100 -3.65 23.17 5.94
CA ALA A 100 -3.27 23.10 4.54
C ALA A 100 -4.07 22.05 3.75
N LEU A 101 -4.86 21.17 4.40
CA LEU A 101 -5.65 20.14 3.73
C LEU A 101 -6.64 20.68 2.69
N PRO A 102 -7.27 21.85 2.87
CA PRO A 102 -8.13 22.44 1.84
C PRO A 102 -7.43 22.73 0.51
N SER A 103 -6.11 22.83 0.50
CA SER A 103 -5.32 23.04 -0.73
C SER A 103 -4.96 21.73 -1.45
N CYS A 104 -5.22 20.57 -0.83
CA CYS A 104 -4.99 19.27 -1.42
C CYS A 104 -6.15 18.83 -2.31
N HIS A 105 -5.91 17.90 -3.23
CA HIS A 105 -6.97 17.26 -4.02
C HIS A 105 -7.24 15.84 -3.51
N MET A 106 -6.22 15.15 -3.07
CA MET A 106 -6.33 13.87 -2.39
C MET A 106 -5.55 13.92 -1.07
N VAL A 107 -6.14 13.45 0.02
CA VAL A 107 -5.51 13.39 1.33
C VAL A 107 -5.49 11.94 1.79
N PHE A 108 -4.29 11.40 1.98
CA PHE A 108 -4.13 10.16 2.71
C PHE A 108 -4.00 10.46 4.21
N VAL A 109 -4.93 9.95 4.99
CA VAL A 109 -4.96 10.06 6.45
C VAL A 109 -4.24 8.86 7.03
N ALA A 110 -3.02 9.07 7.53
CA ALA A 110 -2.24 8.01 8.14
C ALA A 110 -2.86 7.53 9.47
N ALA A 111 -2.59 6.29 9.88
CA ALA A 111 -3.09 5.72 11.12
C ALA A 111 -2.80 6.59 12.36
N SER A 112 -1.65 7.27 12.39
CA SER A 112 -1.26 8.20 13.45
C SER A 112 -2.14 9.46 13.54
N ALA A 113 -2.92 9.78 12.50
CA ALA A 113 -3.80 10.95 12.45
C ALA A 113 -5.29 10.59 12.60
N MET A 114 -5.63 9.30 12.70
CA MET A 114 -7.03 8.85 12.76
C MET A 114 -7.83 9.43 13.93
N ALA A 115 -7.20 9.70 15.05
CA ALA A 115 -7.86 10.38 16.18
C ALA A 115 -8.37 11.80 15.82
N GLN A 116 -7.83 12.40 14.76
CA GLN A 116 -8.23 13.71 14.26
C GLN A 116 -9.22 13.65 13.09
N LEU A 117 -9.64 12.42 12.66
CA LEU A 117 -10.47 12.24 11.47
C LEU A 117 -11.72 13.12 11.43
N PRO A 118 -12.49 13.33 12.50
CA PRO A 118 -13.63 14.25 12.48
C PRO A 118 -13.24 15.69 12.11
N ARG A 119 -12.09 16.17 12.58
CA ARG A 119 -11.58 17.51 12.24
C ARG A 119 -11.08 17.58 10.80
N ILE A 120 -10.50 16.49 10.30
CA ILE A 120 -10.02 16.38 8.91
C ILE A 120 -11.22 16.45 7.96
N VAL A 121 -12.26 15.65 8.22
CA VAL A 121 -13.50 15.65 7.42
C VAL A 121 -14.14 17.04 7.41
N GLU A 122 -14.20 17.72 8.55
CA GLU A 122 -14.72 19.07 8.64
C GLU A 122 -13.89 20.08 7.86
N ALA A 123 -12.56 20.03 7.96
CA ALA A 123 -11.64 20.95 7.29
C ALA A 123 -11.76 20.91 5.74
N VAL A 124 -12.17 19.76 5.17
CA VAL A 124 -12.32 19.61 3.72
C VAL A 124 -13.79 19.55 3.27
N ARG A 125 -14.73 19.81 4.16
CA ARG A 125 -16.16 19.73 3.86
C ARG A 125 -16.56 20.59 2.67
N GLY A 126 -17.23 19.98 1.68
CA GLY A 126 -17.70 20.66 0.47
C GLY A 126 -16.60 21.05 -0.51
N LEU A 127 -15.34 20.69 -0.24
CA LEU A 127 -14.23 20.88 -1.17
C LEU A 127 -14.01 19.61 -2.00
N PRO A 128 -13.46 19.72 -3.22
CA PRO A 128 -13.19 18.55 -4.06
C PRO A 128 -11.90 17.82 -3.60
N VAL A 129 -11.96 17.31 -2.36
CA VAL A 129 -10.84 16.61 -1.71
C VAL A 129 -11.23 15.16 -1.46
N LEU A 130 -10.54 14.22 -2.10
CA LEU A 130 -10.72 12.79 -1.91
C LEU A 130 -10.00 12.36 -0.63
N LEU A 131 -10.74 12.02 0.41
CA LEU A 131 -10.16 11.43 1.61
C LEU A 131 -9.91 9.94 1.40
N VAL A 132 -8.69 9.51 1.71
CA VAL A 132 -8.24 8.11 1.63
C VAL A 132 -7.58 7.74 2.96
N ALA A 133 -7.81 6.51 3.44
CA ALA A 133 -7.15 5.96 4.62
C ALA A 133 -6.80 4.48 4.43
N ASP A 134 -6.16 3.89 5.44
CA ASP A 134 -5.91 2.45 5.54
C ASP A 134 -6.15 1.93 6.97
N SER A 135 -7.14 2.50 7.62
CA SER A 135 -7.45 2.21 9.02
C SER A 135 -8.84 1.60 9.16
N PRO A 136 -9.05 0.62 10.06
CA PRO A 136 -10.34 -0.04 10.24
C PRO A 136 -11.48 0.93 10.49
N GLY A 137 -12.58 0.78 9.74
CA GLY A 137 -13.80 1.57 9.91
C GLY A 137 -13.72 3.02 9.41
N ALA A 138 -12.64 3.44 8.75
CA ALA A 138 -12.49 4.80 8.26
C ALA A 138 -13.54 5.17 7.20
N ALA A 139 -13.96 4.24 6.35
CA ALA A 139 -15.01 4.46 5.37
C ALA A 139 -16.34 4.86 6.02
N HIS A 140 -16.70 4.27 7.16
CA HIS A 140 -17.91 4.61 7.92
C HIS A 140 -17.81 5.96 8.65
N GLN A 141 -16.64 6.56 8.72
CA GLN A 141 -16.37 7.84 9.37
C GLN A 141 -16.14 8.99 8.39
N GLY A 142 -16.56 8.83 7.12
CA GLY A 142 -16.51 9.91 6.12
C GLY A 142 -15.28 9.89 5.21
N VAL A 143 -14.44 8.84 5.27
CA VAL A 143 -13.37 8.61 4.29
C VAL A 143 -13.99 8.00 3.03
N ALA A 144 -13.68 8.56 1.87
CA ALA A 144 -14.26 8.12 0.60
C ALA A 144 -13.71 6.76 0.13
N LEU A 145 -12.41 6.51 0.34
CA LEU A 145 -11.76 5.24 -0.03
C LEU A 145 -10.88 4.76 1.11
N ASN A 146 -11.13 3.57 1.62
CA ASN A 146 -10.35 3.00 2.71
C ASN A 146 -9.69 1.69 2.29
N MET A 147 -8.35 1.64 2.33
CA MET A 147 -7.61 0.43 2.02
C MET A 147 -7.63 -0.53 3.21
N THR A 148 -7.87 -1.80 2.95
CA THR A 148 -7.96 -2.87 3.94
C THR A 148 -7.08 -4.04 3.54
N LEU A 149 -6.81 -4.93 4.49
CA LEU A 149 -6.17 -6.22 4.22
C LEU A 149 -7.21 -7.33 4.37
N VAL A 150 -7.51 -8.01 3.26
CA VAL A 150 -8.40 -9.17 3.23
C VAL A 150 -7.54 -10.39 2.87
N GLN A 151 -7.42 -11.33 3.80
CA GLN A 151 -6.59 -12.54 3.61
C GLN A 151 -5.15 -12.23 3.15
N GLY A 152 -4.53 -11.17 3.70
CA GLY A 152 -3.17 -10.74 3.35
C GLY A 152 -3.05 -10.02 2.00
N ARG A 153 -4.16 -9.68 1.35
CA ARG A 153 -4.20 -8.91 0.10
C ARG A 153 -4.78 -7.53 0.33
N VAL A 154 -4.19 -6.53 -0.31
CA VAL A 154 -4.75 -5.17 -0.27
C VAL A 154 -6.07 -5.15 -1.06
N ALA A 155 -7.13 -4.77 -0.37
CA ALA A 155 -8.46 -4.49 -0.91
C ALA A 155 -8.86 -3.06 -0.51
N PHE A 156 -10.05 -2.61 -0.87
CA PHE A 156 -10.54 -1.30 -0.44
C PHE A 156 -12.06 -1.27 -0.32
N GLU A 157 -12.52 -0.43 0.58
CA GLU A 157 -13.92 -0.03 0.78
C GLU A 157 -14.14 1.32 0.10
N ALA A 158 -15.31 1.53 -0.47
CA ALA A 158 -15.69 2.79 -1.12
C ALA A 158 -16.94 3.38 -0.49
N ASN A 159 -16.86 4.61 0.04
CA ASN A 159 -18.00 5.39 0.50
C ASN A 159 -18.38 6.40 -0.60
N VAL A 160 -19.43 6.07 -1.36
CA VAL A 160 -19.90 6.87 -2.49
C VAL A 160 -20.57 8.16 -2.02
N GLU A 161 -21.22 8.15 -0.84
CA GLU A 161 -21.81 9.35 -0.26
C GLU A 161 -20.73 10.36 0.13
N ALA A 162 -19.65 9.90 0.79
CA ALA A 162 -18.52 10.76 1.14
C ALA A 162 -17.85 11.39 -0.11
N ALA A 163 -17.70 10.62 -1.19
CA ALA A 163 -17.17 11.13 -2.45
C ALA A 163 -18.11 12.18 -3.08
N ARG A 164 -19.44 11.94 -3.09
CA ARG A 164 -20.43 12.90 -3.60
C ARG A 164 -20.45 14.19 -2.80
N ASN A 165 -20.37 14.11 -1.48
CA ASN A 165 -20.28 15.28 -0.58
C ASN A 165 -19.03 16.13 -0.86
N ALA A 166 -17.95 15.50 -1.34
CA ALA A 166 -16.77 16.17 -1.86
C ALA A 166 -16.89 16.59 -3.36
N ARG A 167 -18.06 16.48 -3.98
CA ARG A 167 -18.29 16.77 -5.41
C ARG A 167 -17.39 15.93 -6.35
N LEU A 168 -17.07 14.71 -5.95
CA LEU A 168 -16.26 13.78 -6.71
C LEU A 168 -17.10 12.59 -7.19
N VAL A 169 -16.77 12.04 -8.36
CA VAL A 169 -17.41 10.85 -8.90
C VAL A 169 -16.39 9.72 -8.97
N LEU A 170 -16.68 8.64 -8.26
CA LEU A 170 -15.89 7.41 -8.33
C LEU A 170 -16.36 6.59 -9.53
N SER A 171 -15.44 6.19 -10.42
CA SER A 171 -15.82 5.47 -11.63
C SER A 171 -16.47 4.11 -11.30
N ALA A 172 -17.46 3.72 -12.10
CA ALA A 172 -18.11 2.42 -11.96
C ALA A 172 -17.13 1.24 -12.10
N LYS A 173 -16.04 1.43 -12.85
CA LYS A 173 -14.98 0.42 -12.99
C LYS A 173 -14.27 0.21 -11.65
N MET A 174 -13.94 1.29 -10.93
CA MET A 174 -13.31 1.20 -9.62
C MET A 174 -14.26 0.60 -8.59
N LEU A 175 -15.52 1.04 -8.56
CA LEU A 175 -16.52 0.54 -7.60
C LEU A 175 -16.77 -0.96 -7.71
N ARG A 176 -16.65 -1.56 -8.90
CA ARG A 176 -16.76 -3.02 -9.07
C ARG A 176 -15.61 -3.80 -8.45
N LEU A 177 -14.48 -3.16 -8.15
CA LEU A 177 -13.31 -3.77 -7.53
C LEU A 177 -13.27 -3.58 -6.02
N ALA A 178 -14.15 -2.74 -5.48
CA ALA A 178 -14.25 -2.53 -4.03
C ALA A 178 -14.76 -3.80 -3.34
N SER A 179 -14.19 -4.11 -2.18
CA SER A 179 -14.67 -5.18 -1.30
C SER A 179 -16.02 -4.85 -0.66
N GLU A 180 -16.27 -3.56 -0.45
CA GLU A 180 -17.53 -3.02 0.06
C GLU A 180 -17.83 -1.65 -0.56
N VAL A 181 -19.12 -1.36 -0.82
CA VAL A 181 -19.58 -0.07 -1.32
C VAL A 181 -20.66 0.47 -0.41
N LEU A 182 -20.34 1.52 0.35
CA LEU A 182 -21.27 2.30 1.18
C LEU A 182 -21.97 3.36 0.32
N ARG A 183 -23.31 3.49 0.52
CA ARG A 183 -24.18 4.38 -0.27
C ARG A 183 -25.07 5.22 0.62
#